data_34f4d26298e163184a0ff0cf8299e384
#
_entry.id   34f4d26298e163184a0ff0cf8299e384
#
_cell.length_a   1.000
_cell.length_b   1.000
_cell.length_c   1.000
_cell.angle_alpha   90.00
_cell.angle_beta   90.00
_cell.angle_gamma   90.00
#
_symmetry.space_group_name_H-M   'P 1'
#
loop_
_entity.id
_entity.type
_entity.pdbx_description
1 polymer ?
#
loop_
_entity_poly.entity_id
_entity_poly.type
_entity_poly.pdbx_seq_one_letter_code
_entity_poly.pdbx_strand_id
1 'polypeptide(L)'
;MHERIRLLNHHGKQVLEVDLSNCSTAAVEKIVRAVPEFVTTRPRGSLLILSDFTGASFNEEAVRAMKESAVFDKPYIKKSAWVGAESLPEVFRDSLKSFSRREFPTFKTRQEALDWLVED
;
A
#
# COMPACT_ATOMS: atom_id res chain seq x y z
N MET A 1 -12.31 -2.92 -13.22
CA MET A 1 -11.84 -2.40 -11.93
C MET A 1 -11.47 -3.55 -11.01
N HIS A 2 -10.39 -3.42 -10.28
CA HIS A 2 -9.94 -4.48 -9.38
C HIS A 2 -10.71 -4.43 -8.06
N GLU A 3 -11.20 -5.58 -7.58
CA GLU A 3 -11.99 -5.64 -6.35
C GLU A 3 -11.20 -5.21 -5.11
N ARG A 4 -9.89 -5.44 -5.12
CA ARG A 4 -9.01 -5.17 -3.98
C ARG A 4 -8.30 -3.83 -4.06
N ILE A 5 -8.47 -3.11 -5.15
CA ILE A 5 -7.89 -1.78 -5.34
C ILE A 5 -9.04 -0.82 -5.58
N ARG A 6 -9.31 0.03 -4.60
CA ARG A 6 -10.52 0.88 -4.59
C ARG A 6 -10.19 2.32 -4.26
N LEU A 7 -10.88 3.23 -4.91
CA LEU A 7 -10.88 4.64 -4.50
C LEU A 7 -12.01 4.85 -3.52
N LEU A 8 -11.71 5.46 -2.39
CA LEU A 8 -12.73 5.81 -1.41
C LEU A 8 -12.59 7.27 -1.02
N ASN A 9 -13.66 7.83 -0.49
CA ASN A 9 -13.71 9.20 -0.02
C ASN A 9 -13.67 9.21 1.50
N HIS A 10 -12.77 10.01 2.08
CA HIS A 10 -12.68 10.17 3.52
C HIS A 10 -12.48 11.65 3.83
N HIS A 11 -13.45 12.23 4.51
CA HIS A 11 -13.46 13.67 4.84
C HIS A 11 -13.17 14.54 3.61
N GLY A 12 -13.79 14.20 2.48
CA GLY A 12 -13.68 14.97 1.24
C GLY A 12 -12.41 14.74 0.42
N LYS A 13 -11.52 13.85 0.88
CA LYS A 13 -10.31 13.51 0.14
C LYS A 13 -10.37 12.08 -0.36
N GLN A 14 -9.81 11.85 -1.54
CA GLN A 14 -9.75 10.50 -2.13
C GLN A 14 -8.55 9.74 -1.62
N VAL A 15 -8.76 8.48 -1.23
CA VAL A 15 -7.71 7.57 -0.79
C VAL A 15 -7.78 6.31 -1.66
N LEU A 16 -6.64 5.89 -2.17
CA LEU A 16 -6.55 4.61 -2.88
C LEU A 16 -6.29 3.52 -1.84
N GLU A 17 -7.24 2.61 -1.70
CA GLU A 17 -7.10 1.49 -0.78
C GLU A 17 -6.63 0.25 -1.54
N VAL A 18 -5.53 -0.34 -1.07
CA VAL A 18 -5.02 -1.61 -1.58
C VAL A 18 -5.27 -2.65 -0.49
N ASP A 19 -6.27 -3.49 -0.70
CA ASP A 19 -6.72 -4.47 0.28
C ASP A 19 -6.05 -5.81 0.04
N LEU A 20 -5.03 -6.13 0.83
CA LEU A 20 -4.32 -7.39 0.78
C LEU A 20 -4.75 -8.31 1.92
N SER A 21 -5.81 -7.95 2.67
CA SER A 21 -6.23 -8.70 3.84
C SER A 21 -6.56 -10.15 3.49
N ASN A 22 -5.99 -11.07 4.28
CA ASN A 22 -6.20 -12.50 4.17
C ASN A 22 -5.84 -13.09 2.79
N CYS A 23 -5.00 -12.42 2.03
CA CYS A 23 -4.58 -12.87 0.71
C CYS A 23 -3.46 -13.91 0.79
N SER A 24 -3.49 -14.87 -0.13
CA SER A 24 -2.39 -15.80 -0.34
C SER A 24 -1.20 -15.06 -0.96
N THR A 25 -0.02 -15.69 -0.97
CA THR A 25 1.18 -15.10 -1.58
C THR A 25 0.96 -14.77 -3.06
N ALA A 26 0.30 -15.67 -3.79
CA ALA A 26 0.00 -15.44 -5.21
C ALA A 26 -0.95 -14.27 -5.41
N ALA A 27 -1.98 -14.14 -4.54
CA ALA A 27 -2.93 -13.05 -4.61
C ALA A 27 -2.26 -11.71 -4.28
N VAL A 28 -1.38 -11.69 -3.27
CA VAL A 28 -0.61 -10.48 -2.92
C VAL A 28 0.19 -10.00 -4.13
N GLU A 29 0.94 -10.90 -4.75
CA GLU A 29 1.76 -10.56 -5.91
C GLU A 29 0.89 -9.98 -7.04
N LYS A 30 -0.20 -10.65 -7.36
CA LYS A 30 -1.11 -10.23 -8.44
C LYS A 30 -1.70 -8.85 -8.20
N ILE A 31 -2.17 -8.59 -6.98
CA ILE A 31 -2.78 -7.32 -6.61
C ILE A 31 -1.74 -6.19 -6.67
N VAL A 32 -0.57 -6.42 -6.07
CA VAL A 32 0.49 -5.43 -6.03
C VAL A 32 0.95 -5.05 -7.44
N ARG A 33 1.05 -6.02 -8.35
CA ARG A 33 1.45 -5.73 -9.73
C ARG A 33 0.39 -4.96 -10.52
N ALA A 34 -0.85 -4.95 -10.04
CA ALA A 34 -1.92 -4.18 -10.67
C ALA A 34 -1.99 -2.73 -10.18
N VAL A 35 -1.37 -2.40 -9.04
CA VAL A 35 -1.43 -1.06 -8.44
C VAL A 35 -0.90 0.04 -9.38
N PRO A 36 0.22 -0.14 -10.09
CA PRO A 36 0.74 0.93 -10.96
C PRO A 36 -0.25 1.47 -11.99
N GLU A 37 -1.15 0.63 -12.49
CA GLU A 37 -2.17 1.07 -13.46
C GLU A 37 -3.08 2.15 -12.88
N PHE A 38 -3.37 2.06 -11.59
CA PHE A 38 -4.22 3.02 -10.91
C PHE A 38 -3.45 4.29 -10.53
N VAL A 39 -2.22 4.11 -10.07
CA VAL A 39 -1.38 5.20 -9.59
C VAL A 39 -1.05 6.18 -10.73
N THR A 40 -0.73 5.66 -11.90
CA THR A 40 -0.33 6.49 -13.05
C THR A 40 -1.46 7.33 -13.63
N THR A 41 -2.71 7.09 -13.22
CA THR A 41 -3.84 7.93 -13.66
C THR A 41 -3.95 9.22 -12.86
N ARG A 42 -3.11 9.41 -11.84
CA ARG A 42 -3.19 10.56 -10.94
C ARG A 42 -1.98 11.48 -11.10
N PRO A 43 -2.14 12.78 -10.77
CA PRO A 43 -1.02 13.71 -10.82
C PRO A 43 0.09 13.29 -9.86
N ARG A 44 1.32 13.63 -10.21
CA ARG A 44 2.47 13.37 -9.34
C ARG A 44 2.31 14.05 -7.98
N GLY A 45 2.69 13.34 -6.92
CA GLY A 45 2.68 13.87 -5.56
C GLY A 45 1.29 14.11 -4.97
N SER A 46 0.24 13.53 -5.57
CA SER A 46 -1.13 13.83 -5.15
C SER A 46 -1.83 12.69 -4.41
N LEU A 47 -1.35 11.47 -4.55
CA LEU A 47 -2.12 10.29 -4.14
C LEU A 47 -1.89 9.92 -2.68
N LEU A 48 -3.01 9.68 -1.97
CA LEU A 48 -3.01 9.10 -0.63
C LEU A 48 -3.31 7.62 -0.79
N ILE A 49 -2.46 6.75 -0.20
CA ILE A 49 -2.61 5.31 -0.36
C ILE A 49 -2.62 4.59 0.99
N LEU A 50 -3.57 3.69 1.15
CA LEU A 50 -3.72 2.84 2.32
C LEU A 50 -3.53 1.40 1.89
N SER A 51 -2.57 0.70 2.51
CA SER A 51 -2.34 -0.73 2.25
C SER A 51 -2.67 -1.53 3.50
N ASP A 52 -3.58 -2.50 3.37
CA ASP A 52 -4.01 -3.36 4.47
C ASP A 52 -3.43 -4.76 4.28
N PHE A 53 -2.52 -5.15 5.18
CA PHE A 53 -1.84 -6.44 5.15
C PHE A 53 -2.42 -7.44 6.15
N THR A 54 -3.52 -7.13 6.82
CA THR A 54 -4.07 -7.97 7.89
C THR A 54 -4.27 -9.41 7.42
N GLY A 55 -3.56 -10.36 8.05
CA GLY A 55 -3.71 -11.77 7.71
C GLY A 55 -3.15 -12.19 6.36
N ALA A 56 -2.43 -11.32 5.68
CA ALA A 56 -1.84 -11.64 4.38
C ALA A 56 -0.62 -12.54 4.51
N SER A 57 -0.35 -13.32 3.47
CA SER A 57 0.83 -14.19 3.39
C SER A 57 1.85 -13.62 2.40
N PHE A 58 3.13 -13.77 2.72
CA PHE A 58 4.22 -13.20 1.93
C PHE A 58 5.27 -14.25 1.61
N ASN A 59 5.88 -14.12 0.43
CA ASN A 59 7.06 -14.88 0.02
C ASN A 59 7.99 -13.93 -0.74
N GLU A 60 9.13 -14.43 -1.21
CA GLU A 60 10.11 -13.59 -1.90
C GLU A 60 9.55 -12.93 -3.16
N GLU A 61 8.73 -13.64 -3.93
CA GLU A 61 8.13 -13.09 -5.16
C GLU A 61 7.15 -11.97 -4.85
N ALA A 62 6.31 -12.17 -3.83
CA ALA A 62 5.37 -11.13 -3.41
C ALA A 62 6.10 -9.88 -2.93
N VAL A 63 7.17 -10.07 -2.13
CA VAL A 63 7.96 -8.95 -1.63
C VAL A 63 8.71 -8.24 -2.75
N ARG A 64 9.19 -8.99 -3.74
CA ARG A 64 9.83 -8.40 -4.93
C ARG A 64 8.84 -7.51 -5.68
N ALA A 65 7.61 -7.99 -5.87
CA ALA A 65 6.56 -7.19 -6.51
C ALA A 65 6.30 -5.92 -5.71
N MET A 66 6.25 -6.02 -4.38
CA MET A 66 6.06 -4.85 -3.51
C MET A 66 7.20 -3.84 -3.63
N LYS A 67 8.44 -4.32 -3.69
CA LYS A 67 9.61 -3.44 -3.86
C LYS A 67 9.55 -2.68 -5.18
N GLU A 68 9.27 -3.39 -6.26
CA GLU A 68 9.17 -2.80 -7.59
C GLU A 68 8.06 -1.76 -7.65
N SER A 69 6.90 -2.09 -7.09
CA SER A 69 5.76 -1.18 -7.03
C SER A 69 6.08 0.05 -6.17
N ALA A 70 6.73 -0.15 -5.02
CA ALA A 70 7.07 0.95 -4.12
C ALA A 70 7.97 1.99 -4.80
N VAL A 71 8.93 1.53 -5.60
CA VAL A 71 9.82 2.43 -6.34
C VAL A 71 9.07 3.12 -7.48
N PHE A 72 8.30 2.34 -8.24
CA PHE A 72 7.56 2.86 -9.40
C PHE A 72 6.52 3.92 -8.96
N ASP A 73 5.80 3.64 -7.87
CA ASP A 73 4.70 4.50 -7.42
C ASP A 73 5.18 5.77 -6.71
N LYS A 74 6.41 5.76 -6.21
CA LYS A 74 6.93 6.85 -5.37
C LYS A 74 6.66 8.27 -5.88
N PRO A 75 6.87 8.59 -7.17
CA PRO A 75 6.65 9.95 -7.66
C PRO A 75 5.19 10.42 -7.57
N TYR A 76 4.25 9.49 -7.47
CA TYR A 76 2.81 9.80 -7.48
C TYR A 76 2.22 9.90 -6.07
N ILE A 77 2.91 9.39 -5.07
CA ILE A 77 2.36 9.24 -3.71
C ILE A 77 2.71 10.44 -2.85
N LYS A 78 1.68 11.04 -2.24
CA LYS A 78 1.85 12.09 -1.24
C LYS A 78 2.07 11.51 0.14
N LYS A 79 1.22 10.54 0.52
CA LYS A 79 1.32 9.85 1.82
C LYS A 79 0.94 8.39 1.65
N SER A 80 1.65 7.51 2.36
CA SER A 80 1.34 6.07 2.43
C SER A 80 1.12 5.69 3.89
N ALA A 81 0.12 4.86 4.15
CA ALA A 81 -0.14 4.32 5.48
C ALA A 81 -0.36 2.81 5.38
N TRP A 82 0.14 2.08 6.38
CA TRP A 82 0.00 0.62 6.45
C TRP A 82 -0.85 0.22 7.66
N VAL A 83 -1.72 -0.77 7.45
CA VAL A 83 -2.49 -1.42 8.51
C VAL A 83 -2.18 -2.91 8.45
N GLY A 84 -2.12 -3.56 9.61
CA GLY A 84 -1.83 -4.99 9.67
C GLY A 84 -0.39 -5.34 9.32
N ALA A 85 0.54 -4.40 9.51
CA ALA A 85 1.95 -4.59 9.15
C ALA A 85 2.63 -5.72 9.93
N GLU A 86 2.07 -6.14 11.05
CA GLU A 86 2.58 -7.27 11.82
C GLU A 86 2.50 -8.59 11.06
N SER A 87 1.67 -8.67 10.02
CA SER A 87 1.61 -9.84 9.15
C SER A 87 2.80 -9.92 8.20
N LEU A 88 3.50 -8.79 7.99
CA LEU A 88 4.68 -8.72 7.13
C LEU A 88 5.93 -8.90 7.98
N PRO A 89 6.72 -9.96 7.73
CA PRO A 89 7.96 -10.17 8.50
C PRO A 89 8.86 -8.95 8.51
N GLU A 90 9.49 -8.69 9.65
CA GLU A 90 10.32 -7.50 9.83
C GLU A 90 11.43 -7.37 8.79
N VAL A 91 12.06 -8.48 8.43
CA VAL A 91 13.12 -8.48 7.43
C VAL A 91 12.61 -7.97 6.08
N PHE A 92 11.37 -8.31 5.74
CA PHE A 92 10.75 -7.84 4.50
C PHE A 92 10.38 -6.36 4.59
N ARG A 93 9.90 -5.91 5.76
CA ARG A 93 9.60 -4.48 5.99
C ARG A 93 10.85 -3.63 5.83
N ASP A 94 11.94 -4.05 6.46
CA ASP A 94 13.21 -3.33 6.38
C ASP A 94 13.74 -3.29 4.95
N SER A 95 13.60 -4.40 4.24
CA SER A 95 14.01 -4.50 2.85
C SER A 95 13.22 -3.56 1.95
N LEU A 96 11.90 -3.45 2.17
CA LEU A 96 11.04 -2.53 1.41
C LEU A 96 11.44 -1.08 1.64
N LYS A 97 11.67 -0.70 2.91
CA LYS A 97 12.07 0.67 3.25
C LYS A 97 13.42 1.01 2.63
N SER A 98 14.39 0.14 2.77
CA SER A 98 15.74 0.36 2.23
C SER A 98 15.74 0.44 0.72
N PHE A 99 15.07 -0.49 0.06
CA PHE A 99 15.05 -0.57 -1.41
C PHE A 99 14.35 0.64 -2.04
N SER A 100 13.20 1.03 -1.47
CA SER A 100 12.38 2.11 -2.03
C SER A 100 12.79 3.50 -1.52
N ARG A 101 13.53 3.56 -0.43
CA ARG A 101 13.85 4.80 0.28
C ARG A 101 12.59 5.57 0.66
N ARG A 102 11.55 4.81 1.07
CA ARG A 102 10.26 5.37 1.50
C ARG A 102 10.00 5.03 2.94
N GLU A 103 9.24 5.89 3.62
CA GLU A 103 8.72 5.61 4.95
C GLU A 103 7.28 5.10 4.81
N PHE A 104 6.94 4.12 5.66
CA PHE A 104 5.61 3.53 5.67
C PHE A 104 5.08 3.52 7.10
N PRO A 105 4.51 4.65 7.56
CA PRO A 105 3.89 4.68 8.90
C PRO A 105 2.84 3.59 9.03
N THR A 106 2.84 2.91 10.18
CA THR A 106 1.92 1.81 10.44
C THR A 106 0.92 2.20 11.51
N PHE A 107 -0.30 1.70 11.37
CA PHE A 107 -1.41 2.00 12.26
C PHE A 107 -2.09 0.72 12.69
N LYS A 108 -2.69 0.74 13.88
CA LYS A 108 -3.40 -0.43 14.41
C LYS A 108 -4.73 -0.67 13.72
N THR A 109 -5.40 0.42 13.32
CA THR A 109 -6.72 0.32 12.71
C THR A 109 -6.77 1.09 11.40
N ARG A 110 -7.69 0.66 10.55
CA ARG A 110 -7.97 1.33 9.28
C ARG A 110 -8.41 2.78 9.50
N GLN A 111 -9.23 3.01 10.53
CA GLN A 111 -9.73 4.34 10.85
C GLN A 111 -8.59 5.31 11.20
N GLU A 112 -7.65 4.87 12.04
CA GLU A 112 -6.49 5.70 12.40
C GLU A 112 -5.66 6.05 11.17
N ALA A 113 -5.44 5.08 10.29
CA ALA A 113 -4.68 5.29 9.06
C ALA A 113 -5.37 6.30 8.13
N LEU A 114 -6.68 6.14 7.94
CA LEU A 114 -7.45 7.05 7.09
C LEU A 114 -7.43 8.48 7.63
N ASP A 115 -7.60 8.63 8.94
CA ASP A 115 -7.59 9.95 9.57
C ASP A 115 -6.23 10.64 9.38
N TRP A 116 -5.15 9.88 9.55
CA TRP A 116 -3.81 10.43 9.34
C TRP A 116 -3.56 10.83 7.89
N LEU A 117 -4.00 10.01 6.94
CA LEU A 117 -3.79 10.26 5.52
C LEU A 117 -4.41 11.58 5.07
N VAL A 118 -5.59 11.93 5.60
CA VAL A 118 -6.31 13.12 5.18
C VAL A 118 -5.97 14.37 5.98
N GLU A 119 -5.11 14.26 6.98
CA GLU A 119 -4.63 15.43 7.72
C GLU A 119 -3.81 16.34 6.80
N ASP A 120 -3.95 17.63 7.02
CA ASP A 120 -3.20 18.62 6.26
C ASP A 120 -1.78 18.83 6.79
#